data_da0724ad2468857690396a9db611ede2
#
_entry.id   da0724ad2468857690396a9db611ede2
#
_cell.length_a   1.000
_cell.length_b   1.000
_cell.length_c   1.000
_cell.angle_alpha   90.00
_cell.angle_beta   90.00
_cell.angle_gamma   90.00
#
_symmetry.space_group_name_H-M   'P 1'
#
loop_
_entity.id
_entity.type
_entity.pdbx_description
1 polymer ?
#
loop_
_entity_poly.entity_id
_entity_poly.type
_entity_poly.pdbx_seq_one_letter_code
_entity_poly.pdbx_strand_id
1 'polypeptide(L)'
;DRILGDPKIAIVIANKDHVEDLKRCITSIQKNSTWSNYEIIVVENNSTTPEIRDYYSQLLGLSGNDSYAESCKLHTVCGHDGGILHSEDGRISVVTYHGDFNYSAVNNLGVSYATGDYILLLNNDTEVITANWMEEMLMYAQREDVGAVGAKLYYADKTIQHAGVVIGLGAHRTAVHTHYRIPV
;
A
#
# COMPACT_ATOMS: atom_id res chain seq x y z
N ASP A 1 11.12 2.78 22.76
CA ASP A 1 10.15 3.88 22.87
C ASP A 1 8.74 3.30 22.84
N ARG A 2 7.80 3.95 23.52
CA ARG A 2 6.40 3.47 23.60
C ARG A 2 5.55 4.19 22.57
N ILE A 3 4.66 3.47 21.86
CA ILE A 3 3.65 4.09 21.00
C ILE A 3 2.65 4.85 21.89
N LEU A 4 2.36 6.09 21.49
CA LEU A 4 1.42 6.96 22.20
C LEU A 4 0.04 6.85 21.56
N GLY A 5 -0.95 6.46 22.35
CA GLY A 5 -2.33 6.30 21.88
C GLY A 5 -2.55 5.06 21.01
N ASP A 6 -3.49 5.16 20.09
CA ASP A 6 -3.87 4.15 19.10
C ASP A 6 -4.00 4.82 17.71
N PRO A 7 -2.90 5.36 17.15
CA PRO A 7 -2.96 6.09 15.90
C PRO A 7 -3.36 5.18 14.74
N LYS A 8 -4.17 5.70 13.83
CA LYS A 8 -4.60 4.99 12.63
C LYS A 8 -3.55 5.09 11.52
N ILE A 9 -3.22 3.96 10.90
CA ILE A 9 -2.31 3.90 9.75
C ILE A 9 -3.13 3.73 8.47
N ALA A 10 -2.93 4.61 7.49
CA ALA A 10 -3.46 4.45 6.15
C ALA A 10 -2.41 3.81 5.24
N ILE A 11 -2.65 2.58 4.82
CA ILE A 11 -1.77 1.81 3.93
C ILE A 11 -2.23 2.03 2.50
N VAL A 12 -1.44 2.75 1.70
CA VAL A 12 -1.73 3.04 0.29
C VAL A 12 -0.94 2.09 -0.59
N ILE A 13 -1.64 1.36 -1.46
CA ILE A 13 -1.08 0.34 -2.35
C ILE A 13 -1.46 0.67 -3.79
N ALA A 14 -0.50 1.09 -4.62
CA ALA A 14 -0.70 1.22 -6.05
C ALA A 14 -0.76 -0.16 -6.72
N ASN A 15 -1.75 -0.41 -7.57
CA ASN A 15 -1.90 -1.68 -8.26
C ASN A 15 -2.31 -1.50 -9.73
N LYS A 16 -1.76 -2.39 -10.56
CA LYS A 16 -2.21 -2.59 -11.94
C LYS A 16 -2.08 -4.07 -12.28
N ASP A 17 -3.22 -4.73 -12.55
CA ASP A 17 -3.23 -6.18 -12.75
C ASP A 17 -2.63 -6.93 -11.54
N HIS A 18 -1.65 -7.79 -11.66
CA HIS A 18 -0.89 -8.43 -10.56
C HIS A 18 -1.73 -8.95 -9.38
N VAL A 19 -2.84 -9.65 -9.68
CA VAL A 19 -3.82 -10.08 -8.67
C VAL A 19 -3.20 -10.96 -7.56
N GLU A 20 -2.30 -11.87 -7.91
CA GLU A 20 -1.70 -12.80 -6.95
C GLU A 20 -0.73 -12.09 -5.98
N ASP A 21 0.01 -11.09 -6.47
CA ASP A 21 0.89 -10.29 -5.63
C ASP A 21 0.08 -9.44 -4.65
N LEU A 22 -0.92 -8.72 -5.15
CA LEU A 22 -1.80 -7.90 -4.32
C LEU A 22 -2.54 -8.75 -3.28
N LYS A 23 -3.05 -9.92 -3.67
CA LYS A 23 -3.73 -10.86 -2.77
C LYS A 23 -2.82 -11.35 -1.66
N ARG A 24 -1.59 -11.73 -2.00
CA ARG A 24 -0.56 -12.15 -1.02
C ARG A 24 -0.22 -11.00 -0.07
N CYS A 25 0.00 -9.80 -0.61
CA CYS A 25 0.30 -8.60 0.17
C CYS A 25 -0.82 -8.32 1.19
N ILE A 26 -2.07 -8.13 0.75
CA ILE A 26 -3.20 -7.81 1.64
C ILE A 26 -3.43 -8.94 2.66
N THR A 27 -3.41 -10.20 2.20
CA THR A 27 -3.60 -11.34 3.10
C THR A 27 -2.52 -11.40 4.18
N SER A 28 -1.27 -11.10 3.84
CA SER A 28 -0.18 -11.09 4.81
C SER A 28 -0.32 -9.97 5.84
N ILE A 29 -0.76 -8.79 5.43
CA ILE A 29 -1.08 -7.68 6.34
C ILE A 29 -2.16 -8.11 7.33
N GLN A 30 -3.28 -8.64 6.83
CA GLN A 30 -4.43 -9.03 7.66
C GLN A 30 -4.12 -10.17 8.64
N LYS A 31 -3.31 -11.14 8.23
CA LYS A 31 -3.01 -12.34 9.04
C LYS A 31 -1.85 -12.16 9.99
N ASN A 32 -0.82 -11.43 9.57
CA ASN A 32 0.45 -11.42 10.27
C ASN A 32 0.68 -10.15 11.09
N SER A 33 -0.13 -9.08 10.92
CA SER A 33 0.07 -7.83 11.66
C SER A 33 -0.57 -7.88 13.05
N THR A 34 0.15 -7.41 14.06
CA THR A 34 -0.35 -7.26 15.43
C THR A 34 -1.06 -5.92 15.65
N TRP A 35 -0.70 -4.86 14.91
CA TRP A 35 -1.41 -3.59 14.95
C TRP A 35 -2.75 -3.71 14.21
N SER A 36 -3.84 -3.31 14.86
CA SER A 36 -5.20 -3.49 14.34
C SER A 36 -5.85 -2.21 13.82
N ASN A 37 -5.34 -1.03 14.21
CA ASN A 37 -5.91 0.25 13.82
C ASN A 37 -5.29 0.75 12.50
N TYR A 38 -5.73 0.16 11.39
CA TYR A 38 -5.31 0.55 10.04
C TYR A 38 -6.45 0.47 9.03
N GLU A 39 -6.28 1.16 7.92
CA GLU A 39 -7.06 1.03 6.70
C GLU A 39 -6.14 0.71 5.52
N ILE A 40 -6.69 0.08 4.49
CA ILE A 40 -5.98 -0.22 3.24
C ILE A 40 -6.69 0.50 2.09
N ILE A 41 -5.95 1.29 1.33
CA ILE A 41 -6.43 2.01 0.15
C ILE A 41 -5.68 1.48 -1.05
N VAL A 42 -6.33 0.66 -1.87
CA VAL A 42 -5.79 0.19 -3.13
C VAL A 42 -6.08 1.23 -4.20
N VAL A 43 -5.05 1.72 -4.87
CA VAL A 43 -5.20 2.62 -6.01
C VAL A 43 -5.06 1.82 -7.30
N GLU A 44 -6.19 1.55 -7.93
CA GLU A 44 -6.31 0.83 -9.19
C GLU A 44 -5.91 1.73 -10.35
N ASN A 45 -4.93 1.31 -11.17
CA ASN A 45 -4.45 2.09 -12.32
C ASN A 45 -4.58 1.33 -13.64
N ASN A 46 -5.74 1.42 -14.25
CA ASN A 46 -6.01 0.91 -15.61
C ASN A 46 -5.69 -0.58 -15.77
N SER A 47 -6.11 -1.42 -14.82
CA SER A 47 -6.03 -2.87 -14.96
C SER A 47 -6.93 -3.39 -16.08
N THR A 48 -6.44 -4.39 -16.78
CA THR A 48 -7.10 -4.94 -17.98
C THR A 48 -7.64 -6.35 -17.79
N THR A 49 -7.13 -7.09 -16.79
CA THR A 49 -7.50 -8.47 -16.54
C THR A 49 -8.83 -8.60 -15.80
N PRO A 50 -9.70 -9.56 -16.14
CA PRO A 50 -10.95 -9.81 -15.40
C PRO A 50 -10.68 -10.23 -13.96
N GLU A 51 -9.63 -11.02 -13.72
CA GLU A 51 -9.28 -11.61 -12.44
C GLU A 51 -9.07 -10.57 -11.36
N ILE A 52 -8.48 -9.41 -11.70
CA ILE A 52 -8.27 -8.34 -10.72
C ILE A 52 -9.61 -7.68 -10.33
N ARG A 53 -10.54 -7.54 -11.27
CA ARG A 53 -11.87 -6.97 -11.01
C ARG A 53 -12.70 -7.89 -10.12
N ASP A 54 -12.62 -9.20 -10.36
CA ASP A 54 -13.26 -10.21 -9.52
C ASP A 54 -12.66 -10.19 -8.10
N TYR A 55 -11.34 -10.02 -8.00
CA TYR A 55 -10.69 -9.89 -6.71
C TYR A 55 -11.12 -8.62 -5.97
N TYR A 56 -11.23 -7.47 -6.64
CA TYR A 56 -11.76 -6.25 -6.00
C TYR A 56 -13.21 -6.45 -5.53
N SER A 57 -14.04 -7.13 -6.29
CA SER A 57 -15.40 -7.46 -5.85
C SER A 57 -15.40 -8.31 -4.58
N GLN A 58 -14.56 -9.34 -4.52
CA GLN A 58 -14.39 -10.17 -3.32
C GLN A 58 -13.86 -9.35 -2.13
N LEU A 59 -12.85 -8.53 -2.36
CA LEU A 59 -12.19 -7.71 -1.34
C LEU A 59 -13.17 -6.70 -0.69
N LEU A 60 -14.09 -6.17 -1.49
CA LEU A 60 -15.09 -5.20 -1.07
C LEU A 60 -16.41 -5.84 -0.61
N GLY A 61 -16.57 -7.17 -0.73
CA GLY A 61 -17.81 -7.87 -0.40
C GLY A 61 -18.94 -7.63 -1.41
N LEU A 62 -18.62 -7.19 -2.64
CA LEU A 62 -19.59 -6.90 -3.69
C LEU A 62 -19.98 -8.19 -4.46
N SER A 63 -21.26 -8.30 -4.86
CA SER A 63 -21.75 -9.46 -5.61
C SER A 63 -22.85 -9.09 -6.60
N GLY A 64 -22.97 -9.89 -7.67
CA GLY A 64 -24.03 -9.71 -8.66
C GLY A 64 -23.96 -8.38 -9.41
N ASN A 65 -25.05 -7.64 -9.44
CA ASN A 65 -25.16 -6.34 -10.12
C ASN A 65 -24.35 -5.23 -9.42
N ASP A 66 -23.87 -5.46 -8.21
CA ASP A 66 -23.03 -4.55 -7.43
C ASP A 66 -21.53 -4.89 -7.56
N SER A 67 -21.15 -5.72 -8.54
CA SER A 67 -19.74 -6.06 -8.77
C SER A 67 -18.89 -4.80 -8.99
N TYR A 68 -17.59 -4.88 -8.71
CA TYR A 68 -16.64 -3.78 -8.94
C TYR A 68 -16.73 -3.25 -10.38
N ALA A 69 -16.83 -4.15 -11.36
CA ALA A 69 -16.93 -3.78 -12.77
C ALA A 69 -18.20 -2.96 -13.10
N GLU A 70 -19.34 -3.29 -12.52
CA GLU A 70 -20.59 -2.53 -12.71
C GLU A 70 -20.56 -1.21 -11.94
N SER A 71 -20.06 -1.20 -10.71
CA SER A 71 -19.90 0.00 -9.90
C SER A 71 -18.97 1.03 -10.57
N CYS A 72 -17.88 0.59 -11.19
CA CYS A 72 -17.00 1.48 -11.96
C CYS A 72 -17.68 2.11 -13.16
N LYS A 73 -18.59 1.41 -13.86
CA LYS A 73 -19.35 1.99 -14.98
C LYS A 73 -20.24 3.15 -14.55
N LEU A 74 -20.84 3.07 -13.37
CA LEU A 74 -21.70 4.11 -12.80
C LEU A 74 -20.91 5.35 -12.40
N HIS A 75 -19.65 5.21 -11.99
CA HIS A 75 -18.81 6.30 -11.52
C HIS A 75 -17.99 6.99 -12.63
N THR A 76 -17.91 6.41 -13.82
CA THR A 76 -17.21 6.99 -14.99
C THR A 76 -17.85 8.29 -15.50
N VAL A 77 -19.01 8.67 -14.98
CA VAL A 77 -19.79 9.85 -15.40
C VAL A 77 -19.33 11.14 -14.67
N CYS A 78 -18.55 11.07 -13.62
CA CYS A 78 -18.20 12.22 -12.79
C CYS A 78 -16.68 12.44 -12.72
N GLY A 79 -16.09 13.09 -13.74
CA GLY A 79 -14.80 13.76 -13.61
C GLY A 79 -13.55 12.86 -13.47
N HIS A 80 -12.39 13.48 -13.36
CA HIS A 80 -11.06 12.86 -13.40
C HIS A 80 -10.74 11.87 -12.26
N ASP A 81 -11.58 11.75 -11.24
CA ASP A 81 -11.44 10.83 -10.12
C ASP A 81 -12.52 9.75 -10.22
N GLY A 82 -12.15 8.59 -10.70
CA GLY A 82 -13.01 7.41 -10.65
C GLY A 82 -13.26 7.05 -9.20
N GLY A 83 -14.50 7.15 -8.74
CA GLY A 83 -14.94 7.04 -7.35
C GLY A 83 -14.21 6.06 -6.43
N ILE A 84 -14.43 6.20 -5.14
CA ILE A 84 -13.95 5.27 -4.13
C ILE A 84 -15.05 4.28 -3.78
N LEU A 85 -14.68 2.99 -3.69
CA LEU A 85 -15.54 1.93 -3.18
C LEU A 85 -14.95 1.39 -1.88
N HIS A 86 -15.80 1.11 -0.91
CA HIS A 86 -15.40 0.64 0.42
C HIS A 86 -15.91 -0.77 0.68
N SER A 87 -15.14 -1.56 1.44
CA SER A 87 -15.64 -2.78 2.07
C SER A 87 -16.72 -2.47 3.10
N GLU A 88 -17.56 -3.46 3.45
CA GLU A 88 -18.65 -3.30 4.40
C GLU A 88 -18.16 -2.79 5.77
N ASP A 89 -16.99 -3.25 6.21
CA ASP A 89 -16.37 -2.84 7.47
C ASP A 89 -15.58 -1.50 7.37
N GLY A 90 -15.51 -0.91 6.18
CA GLY A 90 -14.80 0.34 5.92
C GLY A 90 -13.27 0.25 6.02
N ARG A 91 -12.70 -0.95 6.20
CA ARG A 91 -11.25 -1.13 6.36
C ARG A 91 -10.48 -1.14 5.06
N ILE A 92 -11.13 -1.53 3.97
CA ILE A 92 -10.49 -1.60 2.65
C ILE A 92 -11.26 -0.74 1.68
N SER A 93 -10.52 0.01 0.88
CA SER A 93 -11.08 0.85 -0.16
C SER A 93 -10.33 0.63 -1.46
N VAL A 94 -11.04 0.73 -2.57
CA VAL A 94 -10.45 0.74 -3.91
C VAL A 94 -10.79 2.05 -4.60
N VAL A 95 -9.77 2.77 -5.03
CA VAL A 95 -9.86 4.07 -5.73
C VAL A 95 -9.32 3.90 -7.13
N THR A 96 -10.01 4.38 -8.16
CA THR A 96 -9.56 4.25 -9.55
C THR A 96 -8.84 5.53 -10.01
N TYR A 97 -7.62 5.34 -10.53
CA TYR A 97 -6.82 6.36 -11.20
C TYR A 97 -6.79 6.11 -12.70
N HIS A 98 -7.32 7.05 -13.48
CA HIS A 98 -7.48 6.89 -14.94
C HIS A 98 -6.32 7.44 -15.79
N GLY A 99 -5.33 8.08 -15.20
CA GLY A 99 -4.16 8.63 -15.91
C GLY A 99 -3.15 7.56 -16.30
N ASP A 100 -2.16 7.95 -17.10
CA ASP A 100 -0.96 7.17 -17.33
C ASP A 100 -0.24 6.92 -16.01
N PHE A 101 0.43 5.77 -15.90
CA PHE A 101 1.13 5.43 -14.66
C PHE A 101 2.16 6.49 -14.28
N ASN A 102 1.93 7.10 -13.16
CA ASN A 102 2.86 8.00 -12.49
C ASN A 102 2.84 7.67 -10.99
N TYR A 103 3.92 7.13 -10.47
CA TYR A 103 3.99 6.66 -9.09
C TYR A 103 3.55 7.72 -8.08
N SER A 104 4.02 8.95 -8.25
CA SER A 104 3.66 10.05 -7.35
C SER A 104 2.19 10.42 -7.44
N ALA A 105 1.63 10.51 -8.67
CA ALA A 105 0.23 10.86 -8.87
C ALA A 105 -0.71 9.79 -8.30
N VAL A 106 -0.41 8.51 -8.54
CA VAL A 106 -1.18 7.37 -8.01
C VAL A 106 -1.17 7.37 -6.49
N ASN A 107 0.00 7.52 -5.86
CA ASN A 107 0.09 7.56 -4.41
C ASN A 107 -0.57 8.82 -3.82
N ASN A 108 -0.41 9.98 -4.43
CA ASN A 108 -1.07 11.22 -3.98
C ASN A 108 -2.60 11.10 -4.02
N LEU A 109 -3.15 10.43 -5.05
CA LEU A 109 -4.58 10.13 -5.07
C LEU A 109 -4.98 9.25 -3.90
N GLY A 110 -4.27 8.15 -3.65
CA GLY A 110 -4.56 7.28 -2.49
C GLY A 110 -4.49 8.05 -1.16
N VAL A 111 -3.46 8.87 -0.98
CA VAL A 111 -3.29 9.70 0.22
C VAL A 111 -4.43 10.69 0.39
N SER A 112 -5.00 11.24 -0.70
CA SER A 112 -6.12 12.19 -0.60
C SER A 112 -7.41 11.58 -0.02
N TYR A 113 -7.53 10.25 -0.05
CA TYR A 113 -8.63 9.51 0.55
C TYR A 113 -8.29 8.91 1.94
N ALA A 114 -7.04 9.03 2.36
CA ALA A 114 -6.60 8.50 3.64
C ALA A 114 -7.20 9.27 4.83
N THR A 115 -7.62 8.52 5.85
CA THR A 115 -8.12 9.07 7.12
C THR A 115 -7.22 8.73 8.30
N GLY A 116 -6.08 8.06 8.04
CA GLY A 116 -5.10 7.69 9.05
C GLY A 116 -4.23 8.88 9.51
N ASP A 117 -3.74 8.79 10.74
CA ASP A 117 -2.79 9.74 11.32
C ASP A 117 -1.40 9.62 10.67
N TYR A 118 -1.08 8.42 10.19
CA TYR A 118 0.16 8.10 9.48
C TYR A 118 -0.13 7.47 8.13
N ILE A 119 0.65 7.85 7.14
CA ILE A 119 0.57 7.29 5.78
C ILE A 119 1.70 6.28 5.58
N LEU A 120 1.35 5.10 5.09
CA LEU A 120 2.30 4.06 4.71
C LEU A 120 2.13 3.76 3.22
N LEU A 121 3.14 4.10 2.42
CA LEU A 121 3.18 3.75 1.00
C LEU A 121 3.79 2.35 0.87
N LEU A 122 3.05 1.40 0.32
CA LEU A 122 3.45 0.00 0.23
C LEU A 122 3.32 -0.51 -1.21
N ASN A 123 4.33 -1.23 -1.68
CA ASN A 123 4.23 -1.91 -2.96
C ASN A 123 3.31 -3.15 -2.85
N ASN A 124 2.61 -3.46 -3.95
CA ASN A 124 1.69 -4.60 -4.02
C ASN A 124 2.36 -5.98 -4.01
N ASP A 125 3.68 -6.05 -4.22
CA ASP A 125 4.49 -7.28 -4.26
C ASP A 125 5.23 -7.56 -2.94
N THR A 126 4.82 -6.93 -1.85
CA THR A 126 5.41 -7.13 -0.53
C THR A 126 4.65 -8.16 0.29
N GLU A 127 5.35 -8.83 1.22
CA GLU A 127 4.76 -9.77 2.16
C GLU A 127 5.27 -9.48 3.59
N VAL A 128 4.36 -9.44 4.56
CA VAL A 128 4.68 -9.18 5.96
C VAL A 128 5.35 -10.40 6.57
N ILE A 129 6.59 -10.22 7.06
CA ILE A 129 7.38 -11.24 7.74
C ILE A 129 7.30 -11.08 9.26
N THR A 130 7.47 -9.86 9.76
CA THR A 130 7.53 -9.54 11.19
C THR A 130 6.18 -9.04 11.68
N ALA A 131 5.58 -9.69 12.67
CA ALA A 131 4.21 -9.39 13.08
C ALA A 131 4.01 -7.96 13.62
N ASN A 132 4.96 -7.43 14.36
CA ASN A 132 4.93 -6.08 14.94
C ASN A 132 5.60 -5.01 14.05
N TRP A 133 5.60 -5.23 12.74
CA TRP A 133 6.28 -4.32 11.78
C TRP A 133 5.72 -2.89 11.79
N MET A 134 4.41 -2.75 11.95
CA MET A 134 3.79 -1.41 12.03
C MET A 134 4.16 -0.70 13.32
N GLU A 135 4.16 -1.40 14.44
CA GLU A 135 4.56 -0.87 15.74
C GLU A 135 6.03 -0.43 15.73
N GLU A 136 6.92 -1.23 15.14
CA GLU A 136 8.33 -0.88 15.00
C GLU A 136 8.52 0.42 14.19
N MET A 137 7.73 0.62 13.14
CA MET A 137 7.78 1.85 12.35
C MET A 137 7.14 3.03 13.10
N LEU A 138 5.99 2.82 13.77
CA LEU A 138 5.29 3.85 14.54
C LEU A 138 6.14 4.40 15.69
N MET A 139 6.91 3.56 16.39
CA MET A 139 7.79 4.01 17.47
C MET A 139 8.74 5.14 17.04
N TYR A 140 9.14 5.14 15.78
CA TYR A 140 9.98 6.20 15.22
C TYR A 140 9.16 7.31 14.56
N ALA A 141 8.12 6.95 13.80
CA ALA A 141 7.33 7.90 13.03
C ALA A 141 6.59 8.93 13.89
N GLN A 142 6.24 8.59 15.13
CA GLN A 142 5.58 9.48 16.08
C GLN A 142 6.48 10.56 16.68
N ARG A 143 7.80 10.49 16.45
CA ARG A 143 8.75 11.48 16.98
C ARG A 143 8.68 12.75 16.15
N GLU A 144 8.70 13.90 16.81
CA GLU A 144 8.64 15.22 16.13
C GLU A 144 9.85 15.50 15.24
N ASP A 145 10.99 14.85 15.49
CA ASP A 145 12.22 14.99 14.71
C ASP A 145 12.32 14.02 13.53
N VAL A 146 11.30 13.15 13.32
CA VAL A 146 11.29 12.12 12.26
C VAL A 146 10.21 12.44 11.22
N GLY A 147 10.65 12.70 10.00
CA GLY A 147 9.74 12.97 8.88
C GLY A 147 9.31 11.74 8.08
N ALA A 148 10.12 10.68 8.10
CA ALA A 148 9.83 9.42 7.39
C ALA A 148 10.58 8.24 8.00
N VAL A 149 9.97 7.05 7.92
CA VAL A 149 10.57 5.78 8.38
C VAL A 149 10.50 4.77 7.25
N GLY A 150 11.60 4.11 6.93
CA GLY A 150 11.65 3.03 5.95
C GLY A 150 11.89 1.68 6.61
N ALA A 151 11.14 0.66 6.19
CA ALA A 151 11.35 -0.70 6.66
C ALA A 151 12.59 -1.35 6.03
N LYS A 152 13.21 -2.30 6.75
CA LYS A 152 14.20 -3.20 6.17
C LYS A 152 13.48 -4.26 5.33
N LEU A 153 13.88 -4.41 4.07
CA LEU A 153 13.25 -5.33 3.12
C LEU A 153 14.21 -6.45 2.73
N TYR A 154 13.64 -7.63 2.51
CA TYR A 154 14.37 -8.83 2.10
C TYR A 154 13.83 -9.36 0.78
N TYR A 155 14.71 -9.97 0.01
CA TYR A 155 14.32 -10.84 -1.09
C TYR A 155 13.88 -12.22 -0.58
N ALA A 156 13.19 -12.98 -1.42
CA ALA A 156 12.75 -14.34 -1.08
C ALA A 156 13.91 -15.30 -0.72
N ASP A 157 15.12 -15.04 -1.23
CA ASP A 157 16.35 -15.76 -0.93
C ASP A 157 17.00 -15.33 0.40
N LYS A 158 16.32 -14.48 1.20
CA LYS A 158 16.80 -13.92 2.47
C LYS A 158 18.01 -12.99 2.35
N THR A 159 18.30 -12.48 1.16
CA THR A 159 19.25 -11.37 1.04
C THR A 159 18.56 -10.03 1.23
N ILE A 160 19.31 -9.01 1.64
CA ILE A 160 18.79 -7.67 1.86
C ILE A 160 18.43 -7.00 0.53
N GLN A 161 17.18 -6.59 0.37
CA GLN A 161 16.73 -5.74 -0.73
C GLN A 161 16.96 -4.26 -0.40
N HIS A 162 16.57 -3.86 0.81
CA HIS A 162 16.68 -2.47 1.26
C HIS A 162 16.99 -2.43 2.76
N ALA A 163 18.00 -1.65 3.13
CA ALA A 163 18.34 -1.37 4.53
C ALA A 163 18.90 0.04 4.69
N GLY A 164 18.36 0.97 3.91
CA GLY A 164 18.76 2.37 3.90
C GLY A 164 19.40 2.79 2.57
N VAL A 165 19.47 4.09 2.40
CA VAL A 165 20.04 4.75 1.21
C VAL A 165 21.02 5.82 1.66
N VAL A 166 22.21 5.86 1.06
CA VAL A 166 23.19 6.93 1.27
C VAL A 166 23.17 7.84 0.04
N ILE A 167 22.92 9.12 0.27
CA ILE A 167 22.93 10.15 -0.77
C ILE A 167 24.35 10.65 -1.00
N GLY A 168 24.70 10.89 -2.26
CA GLY A 168 25.99 11.48 -2.62
C GLY A 168 27.09 10.47 -2.88
N LEU A 169 26.81 9.17 -2.87
CA LEU A 169 27.75 8.11 -3.25
C LEU A 169 27.60 7.73 -4.74
N GLY A 170 28.63 7.08 -5.25
CA GLY A 170 28.70 6.62 -6.64
C GLY A 170 29.19 7.67 -7.63
N ALA A 171 29.44 7.25 -8.88
CA ALA A 171 30.08 8.07 -9.92
C ALA A 171 29.30 9.36 -10.27
N HIS A 172 28.00 9.36 -10.04
CA HIS A 172 27.10 10.49 -10.34
C HIS A 172 26.53 11.18 -9.08
N ARG A 173 27.09 10.89 -7.90
CA ARG A 173 26.60 11.42 -6.59
C ARG A 173 25.11 11.22 -6.38
N THR A 174 24.58 10.10 -6.82
CA THR A 174 23.19 9.69 -6.67
C THR A 174 22.95 8.99 -5.34
N ALA A 175 21.77 8.41 -5.16
CA ALA A 175 21.44 7.59 -4.01
C ALA A 175 21.87 6.13 -4.25
N VAL A 176 22.46 5.50 -3.25
CA VAL A 176 22.92 4.11 -3.30
C VAL A 176 22.36 3.32 -2.13
N HIS A 177 21.78 2.15 -2.41
CA HIS A 177 21.34 1.23 -1.38
C HIS A 177 22.51 0.69 -0.56
N THR A 178 22.37 0.71 0.76
CA THR A 178 23.32 0.08 1.66
C THR A 178 22.97 -1.40 1.86
N HIS A 179 23.99 -2.24 2.07
CA HIS A 179 23.84 -3.67 2.37
C HIS A 179 23.07 -4.49 1.31
N TYR A 180 22.95 -3.98 0.10
CA TYR A 180 22.23 -4.64 -0.99
C TYR A 180 22.82 -6.03 -1.28
N ARG A 181 21.94 -7.07 -1.34
CA ARG A 181 22.30 -8.47 -1.59
C ARG A 181 23.20 -9.14 -0.55
N ILE A 182 23.39 -8.55 0.62
CA ILE A 182 24.08 -9.20 1.73
C ILE A 182 23.13 -10.21 2.38
N PRO A 183 23.57 -11.46 2.68
CA PRO A 183 22.78 -12.42 3.45
C PRO A 183 22.49 -11.90 4.87
N VAL A 184 21.38 -12.35 5.43
CA VAL A 184 20.93 -12.01 6.80
C VAL A 184 21.39 -13.06 7.78
#